data_49bcc20a06cd972ec7c17159e182c5ca
#
_entry.id   49bcc20a06cd972ec7c17159e182c5ca
#
_cell.length_a   1.000
_cell.length_b   1.000
_cell.length_c   1.000
_cell.angle_alpha   90.00
_cell.angle_beta   90.00
_cell.angle_gamma   90.00
#
_symmetry.space_group_name_H-M   'P 1'
#
loop_
_entity.id
_entity.type
_entity.pdbx_description
1 polymer ?
#
loop_
_entity_poly.entity_id
_entity_poly.type
_entity_poly.pdbx_seq_one_letter_code
_entity_poly.pdbx_strand_id
1 'polypeptide(L)'
;GGHSEHRILHHKDSTGAEIERTLLDQIAKHPNISLITHLFALDLITEHHLGQEVTRSLGGISCFGVYALNLKTRKVETILSRITMVATGGTGQLYRTTTNPRIATGDGVAMVYRAKGHVQDMEFIQFHPTGLYEPGVSPAFLISEAVRGAGAILRNAEHEDFMPRYDERGSLAPRDIVARAIDNEIKLAGGEHVWLDCTGIDPEKFEAHFPNILRKCKRIGIDPAKDFIPVAPAAHYICGGISVDENGCSDIANLYAAGECARTGLHGANRLASNSLLEAVVFSHRAWKHSVEKLKEVTFRSDIPDWNAEGTTAPREMILITENIRELQALMTNY
;
A
#
# COMPACT_ATOMS: atom_id res chain seq x y z
N GLY A 1 3.65 -12.67 14.70
CA GLY A 1 2.45 -13.16 15.39
C GLY A 1 1.43 -13.72 14.42
N GLY A 2 0.62 -14.69 14.89
CA GLY A 2 -0.48 -15.25 14.08
C GLY A 2 -0.13 -16.40 13.14
N HIS A 3 1.14 -16.65 12.85
CA HIS A 3 1.55 -17.86 12.13
C HIS A 3 1.78 -19.01 13.11
N SER A 4 1.33 -20.21 12.73
CA SER A 4 1.52 -21.43 13.53
C SER A 4 2.95 -21.98 13.48
N GLU A 5 3.71 -21.63 12.43
CA GLU A 5 5.05 -22.13 12.18
C GLU A 5 5.98 -21.03 11.66
N HIS A 6 7.30 -21.18 11.87
CA HIS A 6 8.33 -20.31 11.31
C HIS A 6 8.57 -20.64 9.82
N ARG A 7 7.74 -20.07 8.94
CA ARG A 7 7.75 -20.37 7.48
C ARG A 7 7.97 -19.15 6.59
N ILE A 8 8.24 -17.98 7.19
CA ILE A 8 8.42 -16.74 6.42
C ILE A 8 9.86 -16.65 5.93
N LEU A 9 10.03 -16.67 4.61
CA LEU A 9 11.32 -16.37 3.98
C LEU A 9 11.58 -14.87 4.09
N HIS A 10 12.81 -14.52 4.45
CA HIS A 10 13.18 -13.12 4.64
C HIS A 10 14.66 -12.87 4.30
N HIS A 11 14.97 -11.63 3.96
CA HIS A 11 16.32 -11.12 3.81
C HIS A 11 16.56 -10.06 4.87
N LYS A 12 16.99 -10.47 6.07
CA LYS A 12 17.14 -9.61 7.26
C LYS A 12 15.87 -8.74 7.47
N ASP A 13 16.03 -7.43 7.55
CA ASP A 13 14.96 -6.43 7.66
C ASP A 13 14.69 -5.66 6.35
N SER A 14 15.09 -6.20 5.19
CA SER A 14 14.97 -5.57 3.86
C SER A 14 14.39 -6.50 2.77
N THR A 15 13.53 -7.43 3.15
CA THR A 15 12.97 -8.45 2.25
C THR A 15 12.29 -7.85 1.01
N GLY A 16 11.51 -6.78 1.17
CA GLY A 16 10.83 -6.12 0.04
C GLY A 16 11.81 -5.58 -0.99
N ALA A 17 12.86 -4.89 -0.55
CA ALA A 17 13.88 -4.32 -1.44
C ALA A 17 14.64 -5.41 -2.22
N GLU A 18 14.90 -6.57 -1.59
CA GLU A 18 15.58 -7.69 -2.26
C GLU A 18 14.69 -8.36 -3.32
N ILE A 19 13.40 -8.49 -3.05
CA ILE A 19 12.42 -9.00 -4.03
C ILE A 19 12.35 -8.06 -5.23
N GLU A 20 12.19 -6.74 -4.99
CA GLU A 20 12.12 -5.73 -6.04
C GLU A 20 13.38 -5.75 -6.90
N ARG A 21 14.56 -5.71 -6.29
CA ARG A 21 15.85 -5.76 -7.00
C ARG A 21 15.93 -6.98 -7.89
N THR A 22 15.60 -8.17 -7.37
CA THR A 22 15.67 -9.43 -8.12
C THR A 22 14.71 -9.45 -9.31
N LEU A 23 13.48 -8.97 -9.13
CA LEU A 23 12.48 -8.90 -10.20
C LEU A 23 12.89 -7.90 -11.29
N LEU A 24 13.36 -6.72 -10.92
CA LEU A 24 13.84 -5.70 -11.87
C LEU A 24 15.03 -6.21 -12.68
N ASP A 25 15.97 -6.93 -12.06
CA ASP A 25 17.09 -7.57 -12.75
C ASP A 25 16.64 -8.61 -13.79
N GLN A 26 15.54 -9.33 -13.54
CA GLN A 26 14.98 -10.27 -14.52
C GLN A 26 14.21 -9.56 -15.63
N ILE A 27 13.41 -8.55 -15.31
CA ILE A 27 12.68 -7.72 -16.29
C ILE A 27 13.66 -7.11 -17.29
N ALA A 28 14.76 -6.53 -16.80
CA ALA A 28 15.77 -5.90 -17.66
C ALA A 28 16.42 -6.85 -18.67
N LYS A 29 16.40 -8.15 -18.41
CA LYS A 29 16.97 -9.18 -19.30
C LYS A 29 15.96 -9.78 -20.27
N HIS A 30 14.66 -9.52 -20.06
CA HIS A 30 13.62 -10.18 -20.85
C HIS A 30 13.25 -9.36 -22.08
N PRO A 31 13.42 -9.92 -23.32
CA PRO A 31 13.29 -9.14 -24.56
C PRO A 31 11.86 -8.64 -24.85
N ASN A 32 10.85 -9.29 -24.29
CA ASN A 32 9.44 -8.96 -24.53
C ASN A 32 8.83 -8.09 -23.42
N ILE A 33 9.63 -7.59 -22.48
CA ILE A 33 9.13 -6.71 -21.40
C ILE A 33 9.77 -5.33 -21.58
N SER A 34 8.94 -4.31 -21.70
CA SER A 34 9.34 -2.92 -21.73
C SER A 34 8.97 -2.23 -20.43
N LEU A 35 9.95 -1.76 -19.68
CA LEU A 35 9.74 -0.95 -18.48
C LEU A 35 9.76 0.53 -18.87
N ILE A 36 8.63 1.19 -18.76
CA ILE A 36 8.48 2.61 -19.07
C ILE A 36 8.27 3.38 -17.77
N THR A 37 9.17 4.30 -17.48
CA THR A 37 9.14 5.14 -16.28
C THR A 37 8.69 6.57 -16.60
N HIS A 38 8.29 7.33 -15.57
CA HIS A 38 7.81 8.71 -15.69
C HIS A 38 6.51 8.82 -16.50
N LEU A 39 5.69 7.79 -16.48
CA LEU A 39 4.31 7.82 -16.93
C LEU A 39 3.38 7.80 -15.72
N PHE A 40 2.45 8.74 -15.67
CA PHE A 40 1.40 8.82 -14.67
C PHE A 40 0.06 8.44 -15.33
N ALA A 41 -0.51 7.31 -14.90
CA ALA A 41 -1.80 6.86 -15.42
C ALA A 41 -2.92 7.81 -14.98
N LEU A 42 -3.69 8.31 -15.95
CA LEU A 42 -4.78 9.27 -15.71
C LEU A 42 -6.11 8.56 -15.58
N ASP A 43 -6.47 7.75 -16.61
CA ASP A 43 -7.73 7.04 -16.66
C ASP A 43 -7.64 5.76 -17.49
N LEU A 44 -8.48 4.77 -17.14
CA LEU A 44 -8.70 3.59 -17.96
C LEU A 44 -9.54 3.95 -19.18
N ILE A 45 -9.16 3.45 -20.33
CA ILE A 45 -9.91 3.65 -21.58
C ILE A 45 -11.04 2.62 -21.64
N THR A 46 -12.28 3.10 -21.69
CA THR A 46 -13.49 2.26 -21.75
C THR A 46 -14.45 2.81 -22.80
N GLU A 47 -15.60 2.18 -22.98
CA GLU A 47 -16.68 2.61 -23.89
C GLU A 47 -17.10 4.07 -23.66
N HIS A 48 -16.95 4.60 -22.43
CA HIS A 48 -17.22 6.00 -22.14
C HIS A 48 -16.44 6.95 -23.05
N HIS A 49 -15.17 6.64 -23.33
CA HIS A 49 -14.31 7.45 -24.20
C HIS A 49 -14.67 7.33 -25.69
N LEU A 50 -15.56 6.40 -26.03
CA LEU A 50 -16.15 6.23 -27.36
C LEU A 50 -17.53 6.90 -27.49
N GLY A 51 -17.90 7.71 -26.48
CA GLY A 51 -19.20 8.40 -26.47
C GLY A 51 -20.39 7.52 -26.08
N GLN A 52 -20.13 6.32 -25.51
CA GLN A 52 -21.20 5.45 -25.03
C GLN A 52 -21.51 5.74 -23.55
N GLU A 53 -22.76 5.59 -23.18
CA GLU A 53 -23.14 5.67 -21.76
C GLU A 53 -22.66 4.43 -21.00
N VAL A 54 -21.93 4.67 -19.92
CA VAL A 54 -21.36 3.62 -19.06
C VAL A 54 -21.89 3.78 -17.64
N THR A 55 -22.63 2.79 -17.19
CA THR A 55 -23.14 2.74 -15.80
C THR A 55 -22.91 1.35 -15.22
N ARG A 56 -22.80 1.26 -13.88
CA ARG A 56 -22.68 -0.04 -13.20
C ARG A 56 -23.85 -0.98 -13.46
N SER A 57 -25.06 -0.41 -13.63
CA SER A 57 -26.29 -1.18 -13.83
C SER A 57 -26.40 -1.77 -15.23
N LEU A 58 -25.79 -1.16 -16.25
CA LEU A 58 -25.81 -1.67 -17.63
C LEU A 58 -24.86 -2.84 -17.83
N GLY A 59 -23.75 -2.90 -17.05
CA GLY A 59 -22.72 -3.90 -17.28
C GLY A 59 -22.04 -3.76 -18.66
N GLY A 60 -21.26 -4.78 -19.04
CA GLY A 60 -20.66 -4.86 -20.39
C GLY A 60 -19.53 -3.85 -20.64
N ILE A 61 -18.91 -3.32 -19.60
CA ILE A 61 -17.78 -2.40 -19.70
C ILE A 61 -16.50 -3.19 -20.03
N SER A 62 -15.72 -2.69 -20.98
CA SER A 62 -14.43 -3.26 -21.36
C SER A 62 -13.31 -2.23 -21.21
N CYS A 63 -12.13 -2.70 -20.85
CA CYS A 63 -10.92 -1.89 -20.82
C CYS A 63 -10.14 -2.10 -22.13
N PHE A 64 -9.72 -1.00 -22.75
CA PHE A 64 -8.94 -0.97 -24.00
C PHE A 64 -7.52 -0.46 -23.81
N GLY A 65 -7.15 -0.08 -22.58
CA GLY A 65 -5.85 0.49 -22.25
C GLY A 65 -5.94 1.61 -21.22
N VAL A 66 -5.00 2.54 -21.28
CA VAL A 66 -4.88 3.63 -20.32
C VAL A 66 -4.42 4.92 -21.00
N TYR A 67 -4.96 6.05 -20.59
CA TYR A 67 -4.37 7.36 -20.85
C TYR A 67 -3.32 7.64 -19.79
N ALA A 68 -2.11 8.02 -20.20
CA ALA A 68 -1.02 8.28 -19.29
C ALA A 68 -0.29 9.59 -19.61
N LEU A 69 -0.07 10.41 -18.59
CA LEU A 69 0.72 11.63 -18.70
C LEU A 69 2.20 11.27 -18.66
N ASN A 70 2.90 11.56 -19.74
CA ASN A 70 4.35 11.50 -19.77
C ASN A 70 4.94 12.71 -19.04
N LEU A 71 5.55 12.49 -17.89
CA LEU A 71 6.06 13.56 -17.02
C LEU A 71 7.29 14.28 -17.63
N LYS A 72 7.96 13.67 -18.60
CA LYS A 72 9.10 14.28 -19.31
C LYS A 72 8.64 15.21 -20.44
N THR A 73 7.72 14.73 -21.27
CA THR A 73 7.19 15.49 -22.43
C THR A 73 6.01 16.38 -22.06
N ARG A 74 5.36 16.13 -20.92
CA ARG A 74 4.11 16.74 -20.46
C ARG A 74 2.95 16.56 -21.44
N LYS A 75 2.97 15.49 -22.20
CA LYS A 75 1.88 15.10 -23.11
C LYS A 75 1.18 13.86 -22.58
N VAL A 76 -0.12 13.76 -22.86
CA VAL A 76 -0.86 12.54 -22.58
C VAL A 76 -0.66 11.58 -23.75
N GLU A 77 -0.34 10.34 -23.42
CA GLU A 77 -0.15 9.25 -24.36
C GLU A 77 -1.33 8.27 -24.24
N THR A 78 -1.80 7.80 -25.38
CA THR A 78 -2.84 6.77 -25.49
C THR A 78 -2.16 5.42 -25.60
N ILE A 79 -2.19 4.63 -24.52
CA ILE A 79 -1.56 3.31 -24.45
C ILE A 79 -2.66 2.25 -24.58
N LEU A 80 -2.73 1.62 -25.74
CA LEU A 80 -3.73 0.60 -26.03
C LEU A 80 -3.23 -0.80 -25.71
N SER A 81 -4.13 -1.62 -25.18
CA SER A 81 -3.83 -3.01 -24.83
C SER A 81 -5.04 -3.91 -25.03
N ARG A 82 -4.81 -5.20 -25.30
CA ARG A 82 -5.88 -6.21 -25.27
C ARG A 82 -6.25 -6.60 -23.84
N ILE A 83 -5.27 -6.58 -22.94
CA ILE A 83 -5.44 -6.88 -21.50
C ILE A 83 -4.71 -5.80 -20.72
N THR A 84 -5.33 -5.29 -19.68
CA THR A 84 -4.74 -4.34 -18.74
C THR A 84 -4.71 -4.94 -17.35
N MET A 85 -3.60 -4.80 -16.62
CA MET A 85 -3.50 -5.17 -15.21
C MET A 85 -3.19 -3.95 -14.37
N VAL A 86 -3.99 -3.71 -13.32
CA VAL A 86 -3.75 -2.68 -12.32
C VAL A 86 -2.97 -3.30 -11.16
N ALA A 87 -1.80 -2.75 -10.85
CA ALA A 87 -0.93 -3.18 -9.76
C ALA A 87 -0.28 -1.96 -9.08
N THR A 88 -1.12 -0.97 -8.72
CA THR A 88 -0.72 0.39 -8.33
C THR A 88 -0.43 0.56 -6.84
N GLY A 89 -0.51 -0.51 -6.05
CA GLY A 89 -0.32 -0.43 -4.60
C GLY A 89 -1.51 0.20 -3.87
N GLY A 90 -1.27 0.60 -2.63
CA GLY A 90 -2.31 1.00 -1.70
C GLY A 90 -2.66 2.49 -1.69
N THR A 91 -3.26 2.91 -0.56
CA THR A 91 -3.88 4.24 -0.37
C THR A 91 -3.34 4.98 0.85
N GLY A 92 -2.21 4.54 1.43
CA GLY A 92 -1.73 5.03 2.72
C GLY A 92 -1.46 6.53 2.79
N GLN A 93 -1.21 7.19 1.66
CA GLN A 93 -1.00 8.64 1.59
C GLN A 93 -2.28 9.47 1.84
N LEU A 94 -3.44 8.82 2.01
CA LEU A 94 -4.66 9.45 2.53
C LEU A 94 -4.60 9.76 4.03
N TYR A 95 -3.59 9.25 4.74
CA TYR A 95 -3.40 9.44 6.18
C TYR A 95 -2.19 10.32 6.47
N ARG A 96 -2.22 11.09 7.56
CA ARG A 96 -1.10 11.93 7.99
C ARG A 96 0.14 11.11 8.30
N THR A 97 -0.04 9.98 8.97
CA THR A 97 1.04 9.07 9.33
C THR A 97 0.86 7.76 8.58
N THR A 98 1.81 7.43 7.73
CA THR A 98 1.80 6.21 6.93
C THR A 98 3.21 5.67 6.71
N THR A 99 3.34 4.35 6.64
CA THR A 99 4.59 3.68 6.23
C THR A 99 4.69 3.50 4.72
N ASN A 100 3.65 3.84 3.97
CA ASN A 100 3.60 3.66 2.53
C ASN A 100 4.39 4.74 1.78
N PRO A 101 5.00 4.41 0.64
CA PRO A 101 5.71 5.38 -0.19
C PRO A 101 4.76 6.48 -0.70
N ARG A 102 5.34 7.62 -1.10
CA ARG A 102 4.58 8.80 -1.57
C ARG A 102 3.68 8.54 -2.77
N ILE A 103 3.91 7.46 -3.51
CA ILE A 103 3.11 7.05 -4.66
C ILE A 103 1.90 6.20 -4.27
N ALA A 104 1.72 5.85 -3.00
CA ALA A 104 0.57 5.06 -2.53
C ALA A 104 -0.66 5.96 -2.31
N THR A 105 -1.16 6.53 -3.39
CA THR A 105 -2.23 7.54 -3.44
C THR A 105 -3.59 6.98 -3.86
N GLY A 106 -3.68 5.67 -4.15
CA GLY A 106 -4.93 5.00 -4.50
C GLY A 106 -5.38 5.21 -5.96
N ASP A 107 -4.48 5.66 -6.83
CA ASP A 107 -4.83 6.06 -8.20
C ASP A 107 -5.50 4.94 -8.99
N GLY A 108 -5.01 3.69 -8.90
CA GLY A 108 -5.60 2.56 -9.61
C GLY A 108 -7.03 2.25 -9.14
N VAL A 109 -7.27 2.29 -7.84
CA VAL A 109 -8.61 2.12 -7.28
C VAL A 109 -9.54 3.24 -7.76
N ALA A 110 -9.05 4.49 -7.77
CA ALA A 110 -9.81 5.64 -8.24
C ALA A 110 -10.13 5.55 -9.74
N MET A 111 -9.19 5.12 -10.58
CA MET A 111 -9.42 4.91 -12.02
C MET A 111 -10.49 3.85 -12.27
N VAL A 112 -10.45 2.72 -11.56
CA VAL A 112 -11.46 1.66 -11.69
C VAL A 112 -12.83 2.16 -11.22
N TYR A 113 -12.87 2.91 -10.10
CA TYR A 113 -14.11 3.50 -9.61
C TYR A 113 -14.73 4.48 -10.62
N ARG A 114 -13.92 5.37 -11.23
CA ARG A 114 -14.39 6.28 -12.30
C ARG A 114 -14.88 5.52 -13.52
N ALA A 115 -14.19 4.43 -13.90
CA ALA A 115 -14.60 3.52 -14.96
C ALA A 115 -15.86 2.70 -14.63
N LYS A 116 -16.49 2.93 -13.46
CA LYS A 116 -17.68 2.23 -12.94
C LYS A 116 -17.44 0.79 -12.49
N GLY A 117 -16.20 0.35 -12.37
CA GLY A 117 -15.86 -0.95 -11.76
C GLY A 117 -16.17 -0.99 -10.27
N HIS A 118 -16.28 -2.19 -9.73
CA HIS A 118 -16.57 -2.40 -8.31
C HIS A 118 -15.30 -2.27 -7.46
N VAL A 119 -15.41 -1.46 -6.40
CA VAL A 119 -14.45 -1.38 -5.31
C VAL A 119 -15.16 -1.73 -4.01
N GLN A 120 -14.49 -2.47 -3.12
CA GLN A 120 -15.08 -3.00 -1.90
C GLN A 120 -14.12 -2.91 -0.72
N ASP A 121 -14.68 -2.95 0.50
CA ASP A 121 -13.95 -3.04 1.77
C ASP A 121 -12.94 -1.90 1.97
N MET A 122 -13.23 -0.71 1.39
CA MET A 122 -12.34 0.46 1.42
C MET A 122 -12.11 1.01 2.83
N GLU A 123 -12.99 0.69 3.76
CA GLU A 123 -12.89 1.05 5.19
C GLU A 123 -11.86 0.22 5.96
N PHE A 124 -11.42 -0.91 5.42
CA PHE A 124 -10.48 -1.80 6.11
C PHE A 124 -9.03 -1.42 5.85
N ILE A 125 -8.57 -0.44 6.60
CA ILE A 125 -7.17 0.00 6.61
C ILE A 125 -6.47 -0.61 7.82
N GLN A 126 -5.41 -1.38 7.58
CA GLN A 126 -4.54 -1.88 8.64
C GLN A 126 -3.54 -0.81 9.05
N PHE A 127 -3.50 -0.50 10.34
CA PHE A 127 -2.46 0.32 10.93
C PHE A 127 -1.33 -0.56 11.45
N HIS A 128 -0.10 -0.20 11.13
CA HIS A 128 1.06 -0.81 11.77
C HIS A 128 1.30 -0.12 13.11
N PRO A 129 1.42 -0.87 14.22
CA PRO A 129 1.52 -0.27 15.56
C PRO A 129 2.76 0.58 15.76
N THR A 130 3.87 0.22 15.14
CA THR A 130 5.19 0.76 15.44
C THR A 130 5.83 1.43 14.21
N GLY A 131 5.19 2.47 13.67
CA GLY A 131 5.85 3.46 12.83
C GLY A 131 6.77 4.33 13.70
N LEU A 132 8.02 4.56 13.27
CA LEU A 132 8.91 5.49 13.96
C LEU A 132 8.28 6.89 13.96
N TYR A 133 8.07 7.44 15.15
CA TYR A 133 7.58 8.80 15.29
C TYR A 133 8.73 9.79 15.07
N GLU A 134 8.66 10.52 13.98
CA GLU A 134 9.64 11.53 13.57
C GLU A 134 8.86 12.71 12.96
N PRO A 135 8.63 13.80 13.72
CA PRO A 135 7.78 14.91 13.28
C PRO A 135 8.17 15.46 11.92
N GLY A 136 7.19 15.61 11.02
CA GLY A 136 7.40 16.17 9.67
C GLY A 136 8.03 15.20 8.67
N VAL A 137 8.34 13.98 9.03
CA VAL A 137 8.89 12.96 8.14
C VAL A 137 7.79 12.04 7.60
N SER A 138 7.66 11.99 6.28
CA SER A 138 6.76 11.07 5.58
C SER A 138 7.48 10.44 4.37
N PRO A 139 7.38 9.15 4.17
CA PRO A 139 6.70 8.14 5.00
C PRO A 139 7.41 7.90 6.34
N ALA A 140 6.63 7.46 7.34
CA ALA A 140 7.18 7.00 8.62
C ALA A 140 8.03 5.75 8.40
N PHE A 141 9.20 5.70 9.04
CA PHE A 141 10.06 4.53 8.98
C PHE A 141 9.44 3.36 9.76
N LEU A 142 9.34 2.19 9.14
CA LEU A 142 8.73 1.02 9.76
C LEU A 142 9.69 0.36 10.76
N ILE A 143 9.30 0.31 12.04
CA ILE A 143 9.92 -0.59 13.02
C ILE A 143 9.19 -1.93 12.94
N SER A 144 9.85 -2.92 12.38
CA SER A 144 9.26 -4.24 12.10
C SER A 144 8.64 -4.88 13.34
N GLU A 145 7.53 -5.59 13.16
CA GLU A 145 6.92 -6.43 14.19
C GLU A 145 7.90 -7.46 14.79
N ALA A 146 8.88 -7.89 14.00
CA ALA A 146 9.91 -8.82 14.45
C ALA A 146 10.73 -8.28 15.65
N VAL A 147 10.83 -6.95 15.83
CA VAL A 147 11.50 -6.33 16.98
C VAL A 147 10.72 -6.64 18.26
N ARG A 148 9.38 -6.56 18.23
CA ARG A 148 8.53 -7.00 19.35
C ARG A 148 8.63 -8.52 19.56
N GLY A 149 8.71 -9.28 18.48
CA GLY A 149 8.98 -10.72 18.53
C GLY A 149 10.33 -11.08 19.13
N ALA A 150 11.32 -10.19 19.04
CA ALA A 150 12.64 -10.36 19.67
C ALA A 150 12.68 -9.94 21.15
N GLY A 151 11.57 -9.43 21.71
CA GLY A 151 11.44 -9.09 23.12
C GLY A 151 11.28 -7.60 23.44
N ALA A 152 11.08 -6.73 22.45
CA ALA A 152 10.81 -5.32 22.71
C ALA A 152 9.43 -5.13 23.37
N ILE A 153 9.34 -4.19 24.31
CA ILE A 153 8.17 -3.91 25.13
C ILE A 153 7.64 -2.50 24.80
N LEU A 154 6.32 -2.37 24.70
CA LEU A 154 5.66 -1.07 24.50
C LEU A 154 5.43 -0.41 25.87
N ARG A 155 5.85 0.87 25.98
CA ARG A 155 5.71 1.65 27.22
C ARG A 155 4.95 2.95 26.96
N ASN A 156 4.13 3.34 27.93
CA ASN A 156 3.38 4.60 27.90
C ASN A 156 4.26 5.82 28.24
N ALA A 157 3.66 6.98 28.45
CA ALA A 157 4.37 8.22 28.80
C ALA A 157 5.10 8.12 30.15
N GLU A 158 4.59 7.33 31.08
CA GLU A 158 5.17 7.05 32.40
C GLU A 158 6.19 5.92 32.36
N HIS A 159 6.51 5.40 31.19
CA HIS A 159 7.41 4.27 30.93
C HIS A 159 6.92 2.93 31.49
N GLU A 160 5.63 2.78 31.75
CA GLU A 160 5.03 1.52 32.19
C GLU A 160 4.72 0.62 31.00
N ASP A 161 4.84 -0.70 31.17
CA ASP A 161 4.33 -1.69 30.22
C ASP A 161 2.80 -1.71 30.30
N PHE A 162 2.14 -1.11 29.32
CA PHE A 162 0.69 -0.96 29.32
C PHE A 162 -0.06 -2.10 28.61
N MET A 163 0.61 -2.85 27.74
CA MET A 163 -0.06 -3.85 26.91
C MET A 163 -0.81 -4.94 27.67
N PRO A 164 -0.35 -5.43 28.85
CA PRO A 164 -1.09 -6.42 29.63
C PRO A 164 -2.49 -5.97 30.10
N ARG A 165 -2.77 -4.65 30.12
CA ARG A 165 -4.10 -4.10 30.41
C ARG A 165 -5.10 -4.30 29.25
N TYR A 166 -4.60 -4.53 28.03
CA TYR A 166 -5.39 -4.65 26.80
C TYR A 166 -5.47 -6.08 26.28
N ASP A 167 -4.40 -6.86 26.43
CA ASP A 167 -4.36 -8.24 25.95
C ASP A 167 -3.30 -9.06 26.73
N GLU A 168 -3.65 -10.30 27.09
CA GLU A 168 -2.78 -11.19 27.85
C GLU A 168 -1.45 -11.53 27.13
N ARG A 169 -1.41 -11.43 25.80
CA ARG A 169 -0.21 -11.63 24.99
C ARG A 169 0.74 -10.43 25.01
N GLY A 170 0.37 -9.35 25.69
CA GLY A 170 1.17 -8.14 25.81
C GLY A 170 1.56 -7.56 24.46
N SER A 171 2.81 -7.16 24.30
CA SER A 171 3.33 -6.57 23.05
C SER A 171 3.32 -7.51 21.83
N LEU A 172 3.00 -8.80 22.01
CA LEU A 172 2.86 -9.80 20.95
C LEU A 172 1.41 -10.00 20.48
N ALA A 173 0.46 -9.23 21.00
CA ALA A 173 -0.92 -9.25 20.56
C ALA A 173 -1.05 -8.90 19.04
N PRO A 174 -2.15 -9.25 18.36
CA PRO A 174 -2.41 -8.88 16.97
C PRO A 174 -2.29 -7.36 16.74
N ARG A 175 -1.90 -6.98 15.52
CA ARG A 175 -1.60 -5.60 15.14
C ARG A 175 -2.73 -4.62 15.46
N ASP A 176 -3.96 -5.02 15.20
CA ASP A 176 -5.14 -4.18 15.43
C ASP A 176 -5.37 -3.91 16.93
N ILE A 177 -5.15 -4.90 17.78
CA ILE A 177 -5.22 -4.73 19.23
C ILE A 177 -4.11 -3.79 19.70
N VAL A 178 -2.86 -4.04 19.28
CA VAL A 178 -1.72 -3.21 19.67
C VAL A 178 -1.87 -1.78 19.16
N ALA A 179 -2.31 -1.58 17.91
CA ALA A 179 -2.49 -0.23 17.35
C ALA A 179 -3.57 0.56 18.11
N ARG A 180 -4.71 -0.06 18.43
CA ARG A 180 -5.76 0.57 19.25
C ARG A 180 -5.30 0.86 20.67
N ALA A 181 -4.53 -0.04 21.28
CA ALA A 181 -3.98 0.18 22.60
C ALA A 181 -3.01 1.38 22.64
N ILE A 182 -2.12 1.48 21.65
CA ILE A 182 -1.21 2.63 21.49
C ILE A 182 -2.00 3.92 21.27
N ASP A 183 -2.98 3.93 20.37
CA ASP A 183 -3.82 5.10 20.11
C ASP A 183 -4.53 5.59 21.38
N ASN A 184 -5.05 4.64 22.18
CA ASN A 184 -5.68 4.98 23.44
C ASN A 184 -4.69 5.58 24.46
N GLU A 185 -3.49 5.00 24.62
CA GLU A 185 -2.46 5.54 25.52
C GLU A 185 -1.99 6.93 25.09
N ILE A 186 -1.82 7.17 23.78
CA ILE A 186 -1.50 8.48 23.23
C ILE A 186 -2.59 9.51 23.59
N LYS A 187 -3.85 9.15 23.41
CA LYS A 187 -5.01 10.02 23.74
C LYS A 187 -5.12 10.31 25.24
N LEU A 188 -4.91 9.30 26.08
CA LEU A 188 -4.92 9.46 27.55
C LEU A 188 -3.80 10.39 28.04
N ALA A 189 -2.61 10.27 27.46
CA ALA A 189 -1.45 11.09 27.82
C ALA A 189 -1.50 12.50 27.20
N GLY A 190 -2.37 12.74 26.21
CA GLY A 190 -2.35 13.98 25.41
C GLY A 190 -1.09 14.16 24.59
N GLY A 191 -0.39 13.05 24.27
CA GLY A 191 0.85 13.00 23.52
C GLY A 191 0.67 12.68 22.05
N GLU A 192 1.76 12.32 21.38
CA GLU A 192 1.77 11.98 19.94
C GLU A 192 2.44 10.62 19.65
N HIS A 193 3.04 9.99 20.66
CA HIS A 193 3.71 8.70 20.54
C HIS A 193 3.74 7.95 21.87
N VAL A 194 4.07 6.68 21.80
CA VAL A 194 4.50 5.83 22.92
C VAL A 194 5.94 5.39 22.69
N TRP A 195 6.49 4.63 23.62
CA TRP A 195 7.86 4.19 23.57
C TRP A 195 7.95 2.70 23.26
N LEU A 196 8.90 2.31 22.42
CA LEU A 196 9.31 0.92 22.22
C LEU A 196 10.66 0.70 22.91
N ASP A 197 10.65 -0.06 23.99
CA ASP A 197 11.80 -0.42 24.77
C ASP A 197 12.47 -1.66 24.20
N CYS A 198 13.65 -1.49 23.62
CA CYS A 198 14.50 -2.56 23.08
C CYS A 198 15.69 -2.88 23.99
N THR A 199 15.81 -2.23 25.16
CA THR A 199 17.01 -2.34 26.03
C THR A 199 17.22 -3.74 26.62
N GLY A 200 16.18 -4.56 26.66
CA GLY A 200 16.25 -5.97 27.05
C GLY A 200 16.74 -6.92 25.95
N ILE A 201 16.95 -6.43 24.73
CA ILE A 201 17.43 -7.25 23.61
C ILE A 201 18.96 -7.16 23.55
N ASP A 202 19.61 -8.30 23.40
CA ASP A 202 21.06 -8.36 23.20
C ASP A 202 21.49 -7.49 22.01
N PRO A 203 22.41 -6.51 22.18
CA PRO A 203 22.80 -5.58 21.11
C PRO A 203 23.38 -6.24 19.86
N GLU A 204 24.14 -7.33 20.02
CA GLU A 204 24.72 -8.04 18.87
C GLU A 204 23.62 -8.76 18.07
N LYS A 205 22.64 -9.35 18.75
CA LYS A 205 21.46 -9.94 18.12
C LYS A 205 20.61 -8.87 17.44
N PHE A 206 20.41 -7.71 18.08
CA PHE A 206 19.66 -6.61 17.46
C PHE A 206 20.33 -6.13 16.17
N GLU A 207 21.64 -5.92 16.17
CA GLU A 207 22.41 -5.53 14.99
C GLU A 207 22.37 -6.59 13.88
N ALA A 208 22.50 -7.86 14.23
CA ALA A 208 22.47 -8.96 13.26
C ALA A 208 21.10 -9.09 12.56
N HIS A 209 20.00 -8.91 13.30
CA HIS A 209 18.66 -9.11 12.78
C HIS A 209 18.02 -7.83 12.18
N PHE A 210 18.36 -6.65 12.72
CA PHE A 210 17.73 -5.38 12.40
C PHE A 210 18.73 -4.27 12.03
N PRO A 211 19.68 -4.52 11.11
CA PRO A 211 20.77 -3.58 10.81
C PRO A 211 20.26 -2.23 10.25
N ASN A 212 19.15 -2.22 9.48
CA ASN A 212 18.60 -0.99 8.93
C ASN A 212 17.85 -0.18 10.00
N ILE A 213 17.14 -0.86 10.90
CA ILE A 213 16.48 -0.21 12.06
C ILE A 213 17.53 0.43 12.95
N LEU A 214 18.61 -0.30 13.30
CA LEU A 214 19.71 0.22 14.10
C LEU A 214 20.35 1.47 13.45
N ARG A 215 20.64 1.37 12.14
CA ARG A 215 21.22 2.49 11.37
C ARG A 215 20.29 3.71 11.36
N LYS A 216 18.97 3.50 11.18
CA LYS A 216 17.99 4.59 11.23
C LYS A 216 17.93 5.24 12.59
N CYS A 217 17.86 4.46 13.68
CA CYS A 217 17.84 4.99 15.05
C CYS A 217 19.11 5.80 15.36
N LYS A 218 20.28 5.23 15.09
CA LYS A 218 21.56 5.93 15.31
C LYS A 218 21.66 7.25 14.53
N ARG A 219 21.13 7.30 13.30
CA ARG A 219 21.12 8.53 12.47
C ARG A 219 20.30 9.66 13.10
N ILE A 220 19.29 9.35 13.88
CA ILE A 220 18.46 10.34 14.60
C ILE A 220 18.84 10.50 16.06
N GLY A 221 20.00 9.96 16.47
CA GLY A 221 20.55 10.10 17.82
C GLY A 221 19.99 9.14 18.86
N ILE A 222 19.32 8.06 18.45
CA ILE A 222 18.75 7.03 19.36
C ILE A 222 19.65 5.79 19.32
N ASP A 223 20.10 5.32 20.49
CA ASP A 223 20.74 4.03 20.67
C ASP A 223 19.75 3.02 21.27
N PRO A 224 19.20 2.07 20.48
CA PRO A 224 18.19 1.13 20.98
C PRO A 224 18.64 0.25 22.17
N ALA A 225 19.94 0.14 22.40
CA ALA A 225 20.47 -0.56 23.57
C ALA A 225 20.36 0.24 24.88
N LYS A 226 20.06 1.55 24.81
CA LYS A 226 20.02 2.47 25.94
C LYS A 226 18.78 3.35 25.98
N ASP A 227 18.28 3.69 24.79
CA ASP A 227 17.20 4.66 24.61
C ASP A 227 15.94 3.96 24.10
N PHE A 228 14.79 4.46 24.52
CA PHE A 228 13.52 3.99 23.96
C PHE A 228 13.26 4.64 22.58
N ILE A 229 12.68 3.86 21.68
CA ILE A 229 12.34 4.33 20.33
C ILE A 229 10.93 4.92 20.35
N PRO A 230 10.71 6.20 19.96
CA PRO A 230 9.36 6.76 19.86
C PRO A 230 8.61 6.13 18.69
N VAL A 231 7.41 5.60 18.95
CA VAL A 231 6.60 4.94 17.93
C VAL A 231 5.13 5.35 18.02
N ALA A 232 4.46 5.38 16.87
CA ALA A 232 3.04 5.66 16.76
C ALA A 232 2.39 4.77 15.68
N PRO A 233 1.07 4.54 15.75
CA PRO A 233 0.35 3.84 14.69
C PRO A 233 0.48 4.59 13.36
N ALA A 234 0.68 3.84 12.27
CA ALA A 234 0.78 4.39 10.93
C ALA A 234 -0.06 3.56 9.95
N ALA A 235 -0.80 4.20 9.05
CA ALA A 235 -1.50 3.51 7.98
C ALA A 235 -0.49 2.70 7.16
N HIS A 236 -0.79 1.41 6.94
CA HIS A 236 0.21 0.46 6.48
C HIS A 236 -0.24 -0.38 5.30
N TYR A 237 -1.50 -0.83 5.29
CA TYR A 237 -2.02 -1.70 4.24
C TYR A 237 -3.53 -1.53 4.10
N ILE A 238 -4.02 -1.42 2.85
CA ILE A 238 -5.45 -1.50 2.58
C ILE A 238 -5.84 -2.95 2.29
N CYS A 239 -6.86 -3.46 3.00
CA CYS A 239 -7.40 -4.80 2.79
C CYS A 239 -8.48 -4.83 1.72
N GLY A 240 -9.10 -3.68 1.44
CA GLY A 240 -10.04 -3.44 0.37
C GLY A 240 -9.36 -3.08 -0.95
N GLY A 241 -10.15 -2.64 -1.92
CA GLY A 241 -9.67 -2.23 -3.24
C GLY A 241 -10.57 -2.67 -4.38
N ILE A 242 -9.99 -2.86 -5.55
CA ILE A 242 -10.66 -3.34 -6.75
C ILE A 242 -11.14 -4.77 -6.52
N SER A 243 -12.46 -4.99 -6.62
CA SER A 243 -13.04 -6.31 -6.46
C SER A 243 -12.60 -7.22 -7.60
N VAL A 244 -12.04 -8.37 -7.27
CA VAL A 244 -11.56 -9.36 -8.24
C VAL A 244 -12.01 -10.77 -7.87
N ASP A 245 -12.13 -11.61 -8.90
CA ASP A 245 -12.36 -13.04 -8.72
C ASP A 245 -11.05 -13.78 -8.37
N GLU A 246 -11.13 -15.10 -8.31
CA GLU A 246 -10.00 -15.98 -8.02
C GLU A 246 -8.87 -15.95 -9.06
N ASN A 247 -9.12 -15.40 -10.25
CA ASN A 247 -8.14 -15.21 -11.33
C ASN A 247 -7.65 -13.76 -11.44
N GLY A 248 -8.01 -12.91 -10.48
CA GLY A 248 -7.66 -11.51 -10.50
C GLY A 248 -8.46 -10.69 -11.54
N CYS A 249 -9.55 -11.23 -12.10
CA CYS A 249 -10.42 -10.52 -13.03
C CYS A 249 -11.33 -9.55 -12.28
N SER A 250 -11.38 -8.30 -12.73
CA SER A 250 -12.40 -7.37 -12.28
C SER A 250 -13.75 -7.59 -13.01
N ASP A 251 -14.77 -6.84 -12.64
CA ASP A 251 -16.05 -6.80 -13.35
C ASP A 251 -16.00 -5.99 -14.68
N ILE A 252 -14.89 -5.31 -14.95
CA ILE A 252 -14.61 -4.68 -16.25
C ILE A 252 -13.88 -5.72 -17.12
N ALA A 253 -14.43 -6.04 -18.28
CA ALA A 253 -13.83 -7.00 -19.20
C ALA A 253 -12.41 -6.56 -19.61
N ASN A 254 -11.47 -7.52 -19.71
CA ASN A 254 -10.07 -7.32 -20.07
C ASN A 254 -9.25 -6.52 -19.03
N LEU A 255 -9.81 -6.30 -17.82
CA LEU A 255 -9.15 -5.62 -16.72
C LEU A 255 -8.94 -6.58 -15.56
N TYR A 256 -7.69 -6.68 -15.12
CA TYR A 256 -7.24 -7.45 -13.97
C TYR A 256 -6.69 -6.52 -12.89
N ALA A 257 -6.69 -6.99 -11.65
CA ALA A 257 -5.94 -6.33 -10.59
C ALA A 257 -5.23 -7.36 -9.71
N ALA A 258 -4.04 -7.00 -9.21
CA ALA A 258 -3.27 -7.83 -8.30
C ALA A 258 -2.45 -6.97 -7.33
N GLY A 259 -2.06 -7.57 -6.20
CA GLY A 259 -1.37 -6.87 -5.11
C GLY A 259 -2.32 -5.97 -4.32
N GLU A 260 -1.77 -5.01 -3.60
CA GLU A 260 -2.49 -4.24 -2.59
C GLU A 260 -3.68 -3.41 -3.12
N CYS A 261 -3.72 -3.08 -4.41
CA CYS A 261 -4.89 -2.39 -4.99
C CYS A 261 -6.08 -3.32 -5.24
N ALA A 262 -5.89 -4.64 -5.15
CA ALA A 262 -6.92 -5.64 -5.42
C ALA A 262 -7.57 -6.13 -4.12
N ARG A 263 -8.89 -6.18 -4.12
CA ARG A 263 -9.66 -6.81 -3.06
C ARG A 263 -9.98 -8.26 -3.46
N THR A 264 -9.16 -9.19 -3.00
CA THR A 264 -9.30 -10.64 -3.25
C THR A 264 -10.21 -11.33 -2.23
N GLY A 265 -10.45 -10.67 -1.10
CA GLY A 265 -11.14 -11.25 0.06
C GLY A 265 -10.25 -12.05 1.01
N LEU A 266 -8.99 -12.32 0.63
CA LEU A 266 -8.05 -13.11 1.45
C LEU A 266 -7.80 -12.49 2.83
N HIS A 267 -7.72 -11.18 2.90
CA HIS A 267 -7.31 -10.47 4.12
C HIS A 267 -8.47 -10.17 5.08
N GLY A 268 -9.73 -10.22 4.62
CA GLY A 268 -10.84 -9.74 5.43
C GLY A 268 -10.61 -8.31 5.89
N ALA A 269 -10.91 -8.01 7.15
CA ALA A 269 -10.74 -6.68 7.73
C ALA A 269 -9.32 -6.39 8.25
N ASN A 270 -8.46 -7.41 8.39
CA ASN A 270 -7.12 -7.25 8.99
C ASN A 270 -6.14 -8.29 8.45
N ARG A 271 -5.21 -7.86 7.63
CA ARG A 271 -4.23 -8.73 6.95
C ARG A 271 -3.27 -9.38 7.95
N LEU A 272 -3.07 -10.69 7.81
CA LEU A 272 -2.01 -11.40 8.51
C LEU A 272 -0.63 -10.98 7.96
N ALA A 273 0.31 -10.73 8.84
CA ALA A 273 1.67 -10.31 8.48
C ALA A 273 2.29 -11.23 7.43
N SER A 274 2.99 -10.65 6.46
CA SER A 274 3.67 -11.31 5.33
C SER A 274 2.76 -11.92 4.24
N ASN A 275 1.46 -11.99 4.44
CA ASN A 275 0.54 -12.57 3.44
C ASN A 275 0.34 -11.68 2.21
N SER A 276 0.62 -10.37 2.28
CA SER A 276 0.50 -9.46 1.13
C SER A 276 1.39 -9.87 -0.05
N LEU A 277 2.62 -10.30 0.23
CA LEU A 277 3.54 -10.75 -0.82
C LEU A 277 3.08 -12.07 -1.47
N LEU A 278 2.55 -12.99 -0.67
CA LEU A 278 1.99 -14.24 -1.19
C LEU A 278 0.74 -13.98 -2.03
N GLU A 279 -0.15 -13.11 -1.59
CA GLU A 279 -1.32 -12.68 -2.37
C GLU A 279 -0.89 -12.12 -3.72
N ALA A 280 0.02 -11.15 -3.74
CA ALA A 280 0.49 -10.53 -4.96
C ALA A 280 1.06 -11.56 -5.94
N VAL A 281 1.89 -12.50 -5.48
CA VAL A 281 2.50 -13.53 -6.33
C VAL A 281 1.44 -14.52 -6.85
N VAL A 282 0.56 -15.01 -5.98
CA VAL A 282 -0.46 -16.01 -6.36
C VAL A 282 -1.46 -15.42 -7.35
N PHE A 283 -2.01 -14.25 -7.05
CA PHE A 283 -3.02 -13.63 -7.94
C PHE A 283 -2.41 -13.13 -9.24
N SER A 284 -1.19 -12.59 -9.25
CA SER A 284 -0.50 -12.26 -10.50
C SER A 284 -0.27 -13.50 -11.38
N HIS A 285 0.11 -14.63 -10.77
CA HIS A 285 0.29 -15.88 -11.50
C HIS A 285 -1.03 -16.43 -12.08
N ARG A 286 -2.12 -16.38 -11.30
CA ARG A 286 -3.45 -16.81 -11.76
C ARG A 286 -3.97 -15.90 -12.86
N ALA A 287 -3.81 -14.58 -12.69
CA ALA A 287 -4.17 -13.58 -13.71
C ALA A 287 -3.39 -13.81 -15.02
N TRP A 288 -2.10 -14.09 -14.93
CA TRP A 288 -1.30 -14.45 -16.10
C TRP A 288 -1.87 -15.68 -16.82
N LYS A 289 -2.10 -16.78 -16.12
CA LYS A 289 -2.66 -18.01 -16.73
C LYS A 289 -3.99 -17.74 -17.42
N HIS A 290 -4.90 -17.06 -16.74
CA HIS A 290 -6.21 -16.73 -17.28
C HIS A 290 -6.12 -15.78 -18.48
N SER A 291 -5.28 -14.74 -18.40
CA SER A 291 -5.10 -13.75 -19.47
C SER A 291 -4.52 -14.35 -20.76
N VAL A 292 -3.63 -15.34 -20.67
CA VAL A 292 -3.07 -16.05 -21.84
C VAL A 292 -4.18 -16.72 -22.64
N GLU A 293 -5.12 -17.38 -21.98
CA GLU A 293 -6.27 -17.99 -22.65
C GLU A 293 -7.21 -16.91 -23.20
N LYS A 294 -7.49 -15.89 -22.41
CA LYS A 294 -8.35 -14.77 -22.79
C LYS A 294 -7.83 -13.99 -24.01
N LEU A 295 -6.51 -13.84 -24.15
CA LEU A 295 -5.88 -13.18 -25.30
C LEU A 295 -6.21 -13.82 -26.66
N LYS A 296 -6.62 -15.08 -26.68
CA LYS A 296 -7.04 -15.78 -27.92
C LYS A 296 -8.37 -15.25 -28.46
N GLU A 297 -9.21 -14.69 -27.58
CA GLU A 297 -10.57 -14.23 -27.87
C GLU A 297 -10.65 -12.71 -28.02
N VAL A 298 -9.75 -11.95 -27.35
CA VAL A 298 -9.80 -10.50 -27.31
C VAL A 298 -9.17 -9.88 -28.56
N THR A 299 -9.97 -9.10 -29.29
CA THR A 299 -9.50 -8.33 -30.44
C THR A 299 -8.87 -7.03 -30.00
N PHE A 300 -7.74 -6.67 -30.60
CA PHE A 300 -7.11 -5.36 -30.38
C PHE A 300 -7.98 -4.26 -31.01
N ARG A 301 -8.22 -3.20 -30.27
CA ARG A 301 -9.01 -2.06 -30.72
C ARG A 301 -8.09 -0.87 -30.94
N SER A 302 -8.15 -0.27 -32.14
CA SER A 302 -7.30 0.86 -32.56
C SER A 302 -8.07 2.15 -32.86
N ASP A 303 -9.40 2.11 -32.84
CA ASP A 303 -10.30 3.24 -33.11
C ASP A 303 -10.58 4.09 -31.86
N ILE A 304 -9.62 4.16 -30.93
CA ILE A 304 -9.72 4.92 -29.69
C ILE A 304 -9.24 6.36 -29.94
N PRO A 305 -10.04 7.37 -29.56
CA PRO A 305 -9.61 8.76 -29.66
C PRO A 305 -8.45 9.07 -28.73
N ASP A 306 -7.65 10.06 -29.10
CA ASP A 306 -6.66 10.63 -28.19
C ASP A 306 -7.33 11.32 -27.01
N TRP A 307 -6.55 11.56 -25.96
CA TRP A 307 -7.01 12.25 -24.75
C TRP A 307 -7.63 13.62 -25.10
N ASN A 308 -8.88 13.84 -24.68
CA ASN A 308 -9.51 15.15 -24.77
C ASN A 308 -9.12 16.00 -23.54
N ALA A 309 -8.34 17.05 -23.78
CA ALA A 309 -7.92 18.00 -22.75
C ALA A 309 -8.92 19.14 -22.53
N GLU A 310 -10.06 19.15 -23.24
CA GLU A 310 -11.09 20.18 -23.08
C GLU A 310 -11.60 20.22 -21.64
N GLY A 311 -11.72 21.42 -21.08
CA GLY A 311 -12.14 21.61 -19.70
C GLY A 311 -11.02 21.41 -18.66
N THR A 312 -9.84 20.93 -19.06
CA THR A 312 -8.70 20.90 -18.13
C THR A 312 -8.11 22.31 -17.99
N THR A 313 -7.91 22.77 -16.75
CA THR A 313 -7.30 24.06 -16.45
C THR A 313 -6.15 23.91 -15.47
N ALA A 314 -5.13 24.75 -15.62
CA ALA A 314 -4.12 24.86 -14.58
C ALA A 314 -4.76 25.46 -13.31
N PRO A 315 -4.56 24.88 -12.12
CA PRO A 315 -5.12 25.43 -10.90
C PRO A 315 -4.52 26.83 -10.66
N ARG A 316 -5.39 27.82 -10.47
CA ARG A 316 -4.96 29.20 -10.18
C ARG A 316 -4.39 29.32 -8.77
N GLU A 317 -4.85 28.47 -7.86
CA GLU A 317 -4.52 28.50 -6.45
C GLU A 317 -4.08 27.11 -5.98
N MET A 318 -2.81 26.78 -6.20
CA MET A 318 -2.22 25.50 -5.72
C MET A 318 -2.34 25.34 -4.20
N ILE A 319 -2.44 26.44 -3.46
CA ILE A 319 -2.58 26.40 -2.00
C ILE A 319 -3.88 25.71 -1.57
N LEU A 320 -4.98 25.91 -2.31
CA LEU A 320 -6.25 25.28 -2.00
C LEU A 320 -6.18 23.76 -2.18
N ILE A 321 -5.49 23.27 -3.22
CA ILE A 321 -5.29 21.83 -3.43
C ILE A 321 -4.49 21.25 -2.27
N THR A 322 -3.44 21.95 -1.84
CA THR A 322 -2.59 21.51 -0.73
C THR A 322 -3.38 21.46 0.58
N GLU A 323 -4.19 22.48 0.85
CA GLU A 323 -5.03 22.52 2.06
C GLU A 323 -6.12 21.43 2.03
N ASN A 324 -6.78 21.23 0.89
CA ASN A 324 -7.77 20.13 0.73
C ASN A 324 -7.15 18.76 1.01
N ILE A 325 -5.92 18.51 0.55
CA ILE A 325 -5.20 17.27 0.85
C ILE A 325 -4.94 17.16 2.36
N ARG A 326 -4.51 18.23 3.02
CA ARG A 326 -4.25 18.24 4.46
C ARG A 326 -5.53 18.03 5.27
N GLU A 327 -6.65 18.65 4.87
CA GLU A 327 -7.95 18.43 5.49
C GLU A 327 -8.41 16.98 5.33
N LEU A 328 -8.30 16.42 4.13
CA LEU A 328 -8.60 15.01 3.87
C LEU A 328 -7.77 14.10 4.79
N GLN A 329 -6.46 14.32 4.84
CA GLN A 329 -5.57 13.54 5.71
C GLN A 329 -5.92 13.71 7.20
N ALA A 330 -6.36 14.90 7.60
CA ALA A 330 -6.83 15.14 8.96
C ALA A 330 -8.11 14.37 9.26
N LEU A 331 -9.09 14.42 8.35
CA LEU A 331 -10.34 13.68 8.45
C LEU A 331 -10.08 12.18 8.57
N MET A 332 -9.29 11.61 7.65
CA MET A 332 -8.96 10.18 7.62
C MET A 332 -8.15 9.71 8.84
N THR A 333 -7.45 10.61 9.51
CA THR A 333 -6.62 10.25 10.68
C THR A 333 -7.39 10.38 11.99
N ASN A 334 -8.32 11.34 12.10
CA ASN A 334 -8.98 11.68 13.35
C ASN A 334 -10.36 11.01 13.52
N TYR A 335 -10.96 10.53 12.48
CA TYR A 335 -12.28 9.91 12.43
C TYR A 335 -12.26 8.55 11.73
#